data_8d297b364a3042af3ccae0499b3b18bd
#
_entry.id   8d297b364a3042af3ccae0499b3b18bd
#
_cell.length_a   1.000
_cell.length_b   1.000
_cell.length_c   1.000
_cell.angle_alpha   90.00
_cell.angle_beta   90.00
_cell.angle_gamma   90.00
#
_symmetry.space_group_name_H-M   'P 1'
#
loop_
_entity.id
_entity.type
_entity.pdbx_description
1 polymer ?
#
loop_
_entity_poly.entity_id
_entity_poly.type
_entity_poly.pdbx_seq_one_letter_code
_entity_poly.pdbx_strand_id
1 'polypeptide(L)'
;KGALAAARMGDNVNPQKASSGSQFYIAQGKRYTSDELNMLQARMGKQFNQIQKDAYVNEGGVPFLDYEYTVFGQVIEGLEVIDKIAKVQKDRYDRPVEDVKMTISIVE
;
A
#
# COMPACT_ATOMS: atom_id res chain seq x y z
N LYS A 1 6.63 -0.47 -2.00
CA LYS A 1 6.05 0.64 -2.75
C LYS A 1 5.64 0.19 -4.15
N GLY A 2 4.49 0.67 -4.61
CA GLY A 2 3.99 0.30 -5.94
C GLY A 2 3.19 -1.00 -6.00
N ALA A 3 2.98 -1.68 -4.88
CA ALA A 3 2.13 -2.86 -4.85
C ALA A 3 0.67 -2.47 -5.10
N LEU A 4 0.01 -3.19 -5.99
CA LEU A 4 -1.41 -3.03 -6.29
C LEU A 4 -2.18 -4.09 -5.51
N ALA A 5 -3.03 -3.67 -4.60
CA ALA A 5 -3.72 -4.56 -3.69
C ALA A 5 -5.22 -4.29 -3.64
N ALA A 6 -6.00 -5.33 -3.37
CA ALA A 6 -7.44 -5.20 -3.23
C ALA A 6 -7.78 -4.52 -1.89
N ALA A 7 -8.64 -3.51 -1.94
CA ALA A 7 -9.19 -2.91 -0.74
C ALA A 7 -10.21 -3.86 -0.10
N ARG A 8 -10.51 -3.65 1.18
CA ARG A 8 -11.50 -4.43 1.91
C ARG A 8 -12.06 -3.64 3.09
N MET A 9 -13.16 -4.09 3.62
CA MET A 9 -13.72 -3.52 4.84
C MET A 9 -12.94 -3.98 6.08
N GLY A 10 -13.04 -3.21 7.15
CA GLY A 10 -12.33 -3.51 8.39
C GLY A 10 -12.77 -4.82 9.05
N ASP A 11 -11.92 -5.39 9.88
CA ASP A 11 -12.12 -6.70 10.50
C ASP A 11 -13.39 -6.80 11.32
N ASN A 12 -13.84 -5.71 11.93
CA ASN A 12 -15.04 -5.71 12.77
C ASN A 12 -16.34 -5.98 11.97
N VAL A 13 -16.38 -5.64 10.69
CA VAL A 13 -17.52 -5.92 9.79
C VAL A 13 -17.16 -6.96 8.73
N ASN A 14 -15.90 -7.38 8.68
CA ASN A 14 -15.38 -8.31 7.69
C ASN A 14 -14.31 -9.22 8.33
N PRO A 15 -14.68 -10.05 9.31
CA PRO A 15 -13.70 -10.87 10.04
C PRO A 15 -12.98 -11.89 9.17
N GLN A 16 -13.55 -12.25 8.02
CA GLN A 16 -12.92 -13.16 7.07
C GLN A 16 -11.90 -12.48 6.15
N LYS A 17 -11.77 -11.15 6.25
CA LYS A 17 -10.83 -10.35 5.45
C LYS A 17 -11.06 -10.50 3.94
N ALA A 18 -12.32 -10.65 3.53
CA ALA A 18 -12.67 -10.79 2.12
C ALA A 18 -12.42 -9.47 1.38
N SER A 19 -11.81 -9.56 0.21
CA SER A 19 -11.51 -8.40 -0.63
C SER A 19 -12.79 -7.80 -1.24
N SER A 20 -12.79 -6.48 -1.39
CA SER A 20 -13.86 -5.78 -2.12
C SER A 20 -13.74 -6.08 -3.63
N GLY A 21 -14.89 -6.10 -4.31
CA GLY A 21 -14.92 -6.44 -5.73
C GLY A 21 -14.55 -5.32 -6.70
N SER A 22 -14.50 -4.07 -6.22
CA SER A 22 -14.39 -2.91 -7.13
C SER A 22 -13.41 -1.84 -6.64
N GLN A 23 -12.74 -2.03 -5.53
CA GLN A 23 -11.82 -1.04 -4.97
C GLN A 23 -10.43 -1.64 -4.77
N PHE A 24 -9.43 -0.84 -5.08
CA PHE A 24 -8.03 -1.22 -4.91
C PHE A 24 -7.23 -0.01 -4.41
N TYR A 25 -6.00 -0.26 -3.98
CA TYR A 25 -5.06 0.80 -3.65
C TYR A 25 -3.67 0.46 -4.19
N ILE A 26 -2.84 1.48 -4.30
CA ILE A 26 -1.43 1.35 -4.68
C ILE A 26 -0.60 1.82 -3.50
N ALA A 27 0.29 0.96 -3.00
CA ALA A 27 1.08 1.26 -1.82
C ALA A 27 2.13 2.35 -2.10
N GLN A 28 2.20 3.35 -1.25
CA GLN A 28 3.24 4.37 -1.26
C GLN A 28 4.19 4.15 -0.08
N GLY A 29 3.77 4.54 1.12
CA GLY A 29 4.54 4.36 2.34
C GLY A 29 5.84 5.14 2.37
N LYS A 30 6.76 4.70 3.23
CA LYS A 30 8.09 5.29 3.40
C LYS A 30 9.15 4.20 3.40
N ARG A 31 10.42 4.60 3.30
CA ARG A 31 11.54 3.68 3.52
C ARG A 31 11.73 3.45 5.01
N TYR A 32 12.11 2.23 5.35
CA TYR A 32 12.35 1.81 6.72
C TYR A 32 13.80 1.43 6.92
N THR A 33 14.31 1.60 8.15
CA THR A 33 15.59 1.02 8.55
C THR A 33 15.37 -0.41 9.03
N SER A 34 16.45 -1.20 9.06
CA SER A 34 16.38 -2.56 9.59
C SER A 34 15.89 -2.58 11.05
N ASP A 35 16.32 -1.62 11.86
CA ASP A 35 15.88 -1.53 13.25
C ASP A 35 14.40 -1.22 13.37
N GLU A 36 13.87 -0.31 12.55
CA GLU A 36 12.44 -0.02 12.50
C GLU A 36 11.62 -1.25 12.13
N LEU A 37 12.08 -2.04 11.15
CA LEU A 37 11.40 -3.27 10.75
C LEU A 37 11.41 -4.32 11.85
N ASN A 38 12.52 -4.46 12.58
CA ASN A 38 12.61 -5.38 13.71
C ASN A 38 11.63 -4.98 14.82
N MET A 39 11.51 -3.69 15.11
CA MET A 39 10.54 -3.19 16.10
C MET A 39 9.11 -3.45 15.65
N LEU A 40 8.80 -3.26 14.37
CA LEU A 40 7.48 -3.52 13.82
C LEU A 40 7.12 -5.01 13.90
N GLN A 41 8.07 -5.90 13.61
CA GLN A 41 7.85 -7.35 13.76
C GLN A 41 7.42 -7.72 15.17
N ALA A 42 8.13 -7.17 16.16
CA ALA A 42 7.82 -7.45 17.57
C ALA A 42 6.45 -6.90 17.97
N ARG A 43 6.12 -5.67 17.52
CA ARG A 43 4.86 -5.00 17.86
C ARG A 43 3.65 -5.64 17.19
N MET A 44 3.79 -6.06 15.94
CA MET A 44 2.67 -6.56 15.13
C MET A 44 2.51 -8.08 15.20
N GLY A 45 3.48 -8.78 15.76
CA GLY A 45 3.48 -10.25 15.79
C GLY A 45 3.65 -10.87 14.41
N LYS A 46 4.22 -10.14 13.47
CA LYS A 46 4.49 -10.61 12.10
C LYS A 46 5.99 -10.79 11.90
N GLN A 47 6.35 -11.67 10.98
CA GLN A 47 7.75 -11.84 10.58
C GLN A 47 7.90 -11.50 9.10
N PHE A 48 8.93 -10.73 8.79
CA PHE A 48 9.27 -10.40 7.41
C PHE A 48 10.46 -11.27 6.98
N ASN A 49 10.38 -11.84 5.78
CA ASN A 49 11.53 -12.53 5.20
C ASN A 49 12.56 -11.50 4.69
N GLN A 50 13.72 -11.98 4.26
CA GLN A 50 14.79 -11.08 3.83
C GLN A 50 14.40 -10.27 2.59
N ILE A 51 13.63 -10.85 1.68
CA ILE A 51 13.14 -10.15 0.48
C ILE A 51 12.26 -8.96 0.86
N GLN A 52 11.34 -9.17 1.81
CA GLN A 52 10.47 -8.11 2.32
C GLN A 52 11.27 -7.01 3.02
N LYS A 53 12.21 -7.38 3.88
CA LYS A 53 13.07 -6.41 4.58
C LYS A 53 13.87 -5.57 3.60
N ASP A 54 14.47 -6.20 2.60
CA ASP A 54 15.25 -5.50 1.58
C ASP A 54 14.37 -4.53 0.78
N ALA A 55 13.16 -4.93 0.43
CA ALA A 55 12.22 -4.07 -0.29
C ALA A 55 11.85 -2.82 0.53
N TYR A 56 11.55 -3.00 1.82
CA TYR A 56 11.20 -1.85 2.69
C TYR A 56 12.37 -0.92 2.95
N VAL A 57 13.58 -1.43 3.02
CA VAL A 57 14.78 -0.60 3.21
C VAL A 57 15.13 0.15 1.93
N ASN A 58 15.06 -0.50 0.78
CA ASN A 58 15.53 0.06 -0.49
C ASN A 58 14.46 0.86 -1.24
N GLU A 59 13.21 0.41 -1.22
CA GLU A 59 12.12 1.01 -1.99
C GLU A 59 11.07 1.69 -1.12
N GLY A 60 10.83 1.17 0.08
CA GLY A 60 9.79 1.64 0.97
C GLY A 60 8.48 0.90 0.79
N GLY A 61 7.47 1.30 1.54
CA GLY A 61 6.16 0.69 1.50
C GLY A 61 5.39 0.83 2.81
N VAL A 62 4.44 -0.06 3.02
CA VAL A 62 3.55 -0.08 4.19
C VAL A 62 3.54 -1.46 4.84
N PRO A 63 4.58 -1.82 5.60
CA PRO A 63 4.76 -3.18 6.13
C PRO A 63 3.63 -3.65 7.04
N PHE A 64 2.93 -2.75 7.71
CA PHE A 64 1.81 -3.11 8.58
C PHE A 64 0.59 -3.64 7.82
N LEU A 65 0.57 -3.54 6.50
CA LEU A 65 -0.48 -4.13 5.66
C LEU A 65 -0.13 -5.53 5.15
N ASP A 66 1.11 -5.98 5.34
CA ASP A 66 1.53 -7.32 4.93
C ASP A 66 0.68 -8.39 5.63
N TYR A 67 0.32 -9.42 4.87
CA TYR A 67 -0.54 -10.52 5.30
C TYR A 67 -1.99 -10.13 5.62
N GLU A 68 -2.36 -8.86 5.44
CA GLU A 68 -3.70 -8.36 5.73
C GLU A 68 -4.52 -8.09 4.47
N TYR A 69 -3.87 -7.98 3.31
CA TYR A 69 -4.51 -7.65 2.03
C TYR A 69 -3.98 -8.52 0.91
N THR A 70 -4.81 -8.72 -0.12
CA THR A 70 -4.40 -9.47 -1.31
C THR A 70 -3.71 -8.53 -2.30
N VAL A 71 -2.45 -8.80 -2.59
CA VAL A 71 -1.66 -8.10 -3.60
C VAL A 71 -1.79 -8.86 -4.92
N PHE A 72 -2.19 -8.19 -5.98
CA PHE A 72 -2.38 -8.83 -7.29
C PHE A 72 -1.65 -8.15 -8.43
N GLY A 73 -0.89 -7.12 -8.15
CA GLY A 73 -0.14 -6.41 -9.18
C GLY A 73 0.99 -5.58 -8.63
N GLN A 74 1.76 -5.02 -9.53
CA GLN A 74 2.92 -4.18 -9.22
C GLN A 74 3.05 -3.09 -10.27
N VAL A 75 3.27 -1.85 -9.83
CA VAL A 75 3.56 -0.73 -10.74
C VAL A 75 4.94 -0.96 -11.38
N ILE A 76 4.99 -0.92 -12.71
CA ILE A 76 6.23 -1.12 -13.47
C ILE A 76 6.83 0.18 -14.00
N GLU A 77 6.01 1.22 -14.16
CA GLU A 77 6.46 2.54 -14.60
C GLU A 77 5.67 3.62 -13.87
N GLY A 78 6.29 4.78 -13.63
CA GLY A 78 5.60 5.93 -13.08
C GLY A 78 5.47 5.90 -11.56
N LEU A 79 6.40 5.29 -10.83
CA LEU A 79 6.38 5.31 -9.35
C LEU A 79 6.33 6.73 -8.79
N GLU A 80 6.94 7.69 -9.48
CA GLU A 80 6.91 9.10 -9.08
C GLU A 80 5.50 9.71 -9.13
N VAL A 81 4.61 9.16 -9.93
CA VAL A 81 3.21 9.61 -10.00
C VAL A 81 2.48 9.30 -8.70
N ILE A 82 2.80 8.18 -8.05
CA ILE A 82 2.24 7.81 -6.74
C ILE A 82 2.53 8.91 -5.72
N ASP A 83 3.77 9.39 -5.69
CA ASP A 83 4.17 10.45 -4.77
C ASP A 83 3.48 11.79 -5.11
N LYS A 84 3.31 12.09 -6.39
CA LYS A 84 2.59 13.29 -6.83
C LYS A 84 1.12 13.25 -6.38
N ILE A 85 0.46 12.13 -6.55
CA ILE A 85 -0.93 11.96 -6.10
C ILE A 85 -1.03 12.12 -4.58
N ALA A 86 -0.10 11.53 -3.84
CA ALA A 86 -0.09 11.60 -2.38
C ALA A 86 0.14 13.02 -1.85
N LYS A 87 0.77 13.90 -2.65
CA LYS A 87 1.08 15.28 -2.25
C LYS A 87 0.00 16.29 -2.60
N VAL A 88 -1.06 15.91 -3.31
CA VAL A 88 -2.12 16.85 -3.67
C VAL A 88 -2.81 17.38 -2.42
N GLN A 89 -3.34 18.60 -2.51
CA GLN A 89 -4.08 19.21 -1.42
C GLN A 89 -5.35 18.40 -1.13
N LYS A 90 -5.54 18.06 0.13
CA LYS A 90 -6.64 17.20 0.58
C LYS A 90 -7.46 17.89 1.67
N ASP A 91 -8.73 17.49 1.81
CA ASP A 91 -9.56 17.91 2.91
C ASP A 91 -9.25 17.07 4.18
N ARG A 92 -10.01 17.30 5.26
CA ARG A 92 -9.81 16.58 6.54
C ARG A 92 -10.13 15.08 6.47
N TYR A 93 -10.75 14.62 5.39
CA TYR A 93 -11.07 13.20 5.16
C TYR A 93 -10.10 12.55 4.17
N ASP A 94 -8.98 13.18 3.88
CA ASP A 94 -7.98 12.74 2.90
C ASP A 94 -8.49 12.70 1.46
N ARG A 95 -9.60 13.38 1.18
CA ARG A 95 -10.10 13.51 -0.18
C ARG A 95 -9.40 14.69 -0.87
N PRO A 96 -8.85 14.50 -2.10
CA PRO A 96 -8.25 15.60 -2.84
C PRO A 96 -9.26 16.75 -3.04
N VAL A 97 -8.81 17.99 -2.83
CA VAL A 97 -9.64 19.19 -3.02
C VAL A 97 -10.09 19.31 -4.45
N GLU A 98 -9.19 19.01 -5.39
CA GLU A 98 -9.52 18.91 -6.82
C GLU A 98 -9.47 17.44 -7.21
N ASP A 99 -10.38 16.99 -8.06
CA ASP A 99 -10.43 15.62 -8.50
C ASP A 99 -9.14 15.21 -9.19
N VAL A 100 -8.57 14.08 -8.78
CA VAL A 100 -7.45 13.44 -9.46
C VAL A 100 -8.05 12.45 -10.45
N LYS A 101 -8.14 12.86 -11.70
CA LYS A 101 -8.77 12.05 -12.74
C LYS A 101 -7.82 10.97 -13.23
N MET A 102 -8.38 9.81 -13.51
CA MET A 102 -7.62 8.70 -14.10
C MET A 102 -8.44 8.00 -15.16
N THR A 103 -7.75 7.32 -16.04
CA THR A 103 -8.35 6.43 -17.03
C THR A 103 -7.67 5.07 -16.93
N ILE A 104 -8.46 4.01 -16.93
CA ILE A 104 -7.93 2.65 -16.84
C ILE A 104 -8.21 1.96 -18.17
N SER A 105 -7.17 1.38 -18.75
CA SER A 105 -7.29 0.58 -19.98
C SER A 105 -6.38 -0.64 -19.91
N ILE A 106 -6.73 -1.66 -20.66
CA ILE A 106 -5.92 -2.88 -20.76
C ILE A 106 -4.89 -2.67 -21.86
N VAL A 107 -3.63 -2.95 -21.55
CA VAL A 107 -2.53 -2.90 -22.52
C VAL A 107 -2.29 -4.32 -23.04
N GLU A 108 -2.38 -4.49 -24.35
CA GLU A 108 -2.16 -5.76 -25.01
C GLU A 108 -0.73 -5.92 -25.53
#